data_06b5e5e9bc34b93ed3c729498a2ccc4e
#
_entry.id   06b5e5e9bc34b93ed3c729498a2ccc4e
#
_cell.length_a   1.000
_cell.length_b   1.000
_cell.length_c   1.000
_cell.angle_alpha   90.00
_cell.angle_beta   90.00
_cell.angle_gamma   90.00
#
_symmetry.space_group_name_H-M   'P 1'
#
loop_
_entity.id
_entity.type
_entity.pdbx_description
1 polymer ?
#
loop_
_entity_poly.entity_id
_entity_poly.type
_entity_poly.pdbx_seq_one_letter_code
_entity_poly.pdbx_strand_id
1 'polypeptide(L)'
;DEGRIPTERSLAYDQIIEGIVSGSIRGLWVVATNPAHSWINRSHLDDVLDRLDFLVVQDMYASTETAALADLVLPAAGWGEKDGTFINSERRIGLVKKVRRAPGEALADFAIFKLVAEAWGCGEMLRDWSSPEAVFQILKRLSKGTPCDISGIADYAAIDAAGGIQWPFPGSGANPPPVERRLFEDGRFFHEDGRARFVFDEPRPLPEATSRHYPLLLLTGRGSVAQWHTETRTAKSPVLKKLSPRELRVEIHPDDAARLGVAHGDRVTVESRRGRIRARAFVTATVGAGRVFVPMHDATTNRLTDPAFDPQSRQPAYKSCAVRIRPTAEWEAAS
;
A
#
# COMPACT_ATOMS: atom_id res chain seq x y z
N ASP A 1 8.97 -25.38 12.44
CA ASP A 1 8.25 -26.28 13.34
C ASP A 1 6.78 -26.37 12.88
N GLU A 2 6.36 -27.57 12.50
CA GLU A 2 4.96 -27.85 12.20
C GLU A 2 4.08 -27.48 13.39
N GLY A 3 2.97 -26.79 13.12
CA GLY A 3 2.01 -26.35 14.13
C GLY A 3 2.31 -25.02 14.83
N ARG A 4 3.46 -24.39 14.61
CA ARG A 4 3.76 -23.04 15.13
C ARG A 4 3.45 -21.92 14.14
N ILE A 5 3.41 -22.23 12.86
CA ILE A 5 3.02 -21.28 11.81
C ILE A 5 1.56 -21.58 11.47
N PRO A 6 0.66 -20.58 11.56
CA PRO A 6 -0.72 -20.76 11.14
C PRO A 6 -0.81 -21.20 9.67
N THR A 7 -1.58 -22.22 9.39
CA THR A 7 -1.90 -22.68 8.03
C THR A 7 -3.13 -21.98 7.45
N GLU A 8 -3.92 -21.36 8.32
CA GLU A 8 -5.10 -20.61 7.94
C GLU A 8 -4.70 -19.27 7.29
N ARG A 9 -5.59 -18.77 6.45
CA ARG A 9 -5.40 -17.43 5.87
C ARG A 9 -5.44 -16.38 6.98
N SER A 10 -4.52 -15.42 6.92
CA SER A 10 -4.54 -14.26 7.81
C SER A 10 -5.79 -13.41 7.58
N LEU A 11 -6.15 -12.63 8.57
CA LEU A 11 -7.27 -11.70 8.47
C LEU A 11 -7.03 -10.66 7.38
N ALA A 12 -8.05 -10.40 6.58
CA ALA A 12 -8.05 -9.31 5.63
C ALA A 12 -8.36 -7.99 6.35
N TYR A 13 -8.18 -6.90 5.65
CA TYR A 13 -8.34 -5.53 6.12
C TYR A 13 -9.67 -5.27 6.87
N ASP A 14 -10.79 -5.67 6.29
CA ASP A 14 -12.12 -5.53 6.88
C ASP A 14 -12.32 -6.42 8.12
N GLN A 15 -11.77 -7.63 8.10
CA GLN A 15 -11.80 -8.56 9.23
C GLN A 15 -10.96 -8.03 10.42
N ILE A 16 -9.87 -7.31 10.16
CA ILE A 16 -9.11 -6.64 11.22
C ILE A 16 -9.98 -5.55 11.87
N ILE A 17 -10.69 -4.74 11.07
CA ILE A 17 -11.60 -3.72 11.59
C ILE A 17 -12.71 -4.37 12.43
N GLU A 18 -13.37 -5.41 11.92
CA GLU A 18 -14.41 -6.15 12.64
C GLU A 18 -13.87 -6.76 13.94
N GLY A 19 -12.64 -7.29 13.91
CA GLY A 19 -11.97 -7.83 15.09
C GLY A 19 -11.71 -6.79 16.17
N ILE A 20 -11.32 -5.58 15.77
CA ILE A 20 -11.15 -4.45 16.71
C ILE A 20 -12.51 -4.01 17.27
N VAL A 21 -13.51 -3.84 16.42
CA VAL A 21 -14.87 -3.43 16.82
C VAL A 21 -15.50 -4.43 17.78
N SER A 22 -15.32 -5.73 17.56
CA SER A 22 -15.81 -6.80 18.43
C SER A 22 -14.99 -7.01 19.71
N GLY A 23 -13.80 -6.40 19.80
CA GLY A 23 -12.88 -6.59 20.93
C GLY A 23 -12.07 -7.90 20.89
N SER A 24 -12.14 -8.66 19.79
CA SER A 24 -11.30 -9.86 19.59
C SER A 24 -9.85 -9.50 19.24
N ILE A 25 -9.63 -8.31 18.67
CA ILE A 25 -8.30 -7.70 18.46
C ILE A 25 -8.19 -6.51 19.42
N ARG A 26 -7.30 -6.60 20.39
CA ARG A 26 -7.06 -5.57 21.41
C ARG A 26 -5.73 -4.86 21.22
N GLY A 27 -4.77 -5.49 20.55
CA GLY A 27 -3.49 -4.90 20.19
C GLY A 27 -3.24 -4.97 18.68
N LEU A 28 -2.66 -3.93 18.11
CA LEU A 28 -2.30 -3.88 16.70
C LEU A 28 -0.86 -3.38 16.53
N TRP A 29 -0.07 -4.13 15.77
CA TRP A 29 1.26 -3.70 15.36
C TRP A 29 1.25 -3.38 13.87
N VAL A 30 1.35 -2.10 13.54
CA VAL A 30 1.37 -1.57 12.18
C VAL A 30 2.82 -1.41 11.71
N VAL A 31 3.19 -2.08 10.62
CA VAL A 31 4.54 -2.06 10.08
C VAL A 31 4.57 -1.43 8.69
N ALA A 32 5.33 -0.35 8.54
CA ALA A 32 5.65 0.32 7.26
C ALA A 32 4.44 0.73 6.40
N THR A 33 3.27 0.90 7.01
CA THR A 33 2.05 1.39 6.34
C THR A 33 1.38 2.49 7.16
N ASN A 34 0.44 3.21 6.56
CA ASN A 34 -0.22 4.36 7.19
C ASN A 34 -1.74 4.24 7.09
N PRO A 35 -2.36 3.30 7.85
CA PRO A 35 -3.81 3.05 7.78
C PRO A 35 -4.66 4.27 8.15
N ALA A 36 -4.25 5.12 9.09
CA ALA A 36 -4.97 6.33 9.42
C ALA A 36 -5.09 7.32 8.25
N HIS A 37 -4.23 7.20 7.24
CA HIS A 37 -4.35 7.93 5.99
C HIS A 37 -5.11 7.13 4.92
N SER A 38 -4.80 5.84 4.79
CA SER A 38 -5.17 5.04 3.63
C SER A 38 -6.47 4.24 3.79
N TRP A 39 -7.04 4.11 4.98
CA TRP A 39 -8.28 3.37 5.14
C TRP A 39 -9.48 4.10 4.53
N ILE A 40 -10.38 3.32 3.94
CA ILE A 40 -11.65 3.81 3.42
C ILE A 40 -12.56 4.26 4.57
N ASN A 41 -13.49 5.17 4.27
CA ASN A 41 -14.40 5.72 5.27
C ASN A 41 -13.67 6.20 6.54
N ARG A 42 -12.68 7.05 6.34
CA ARG A 42 -11.79 7.52 7.41
C ARG A 42 -12.52 8.07 8.64
N SER A 43 -13.71 8.65 8.48
CA SER A 43 -14.48 9.17 9.60
C SER A 43 -14.86 8.11 10.65
N HIS A 44 -14.84 6.84 10.27
CA HIS A 44 -15.11 5.71 11.18
C HIS A 44 -13.83 5.16 11.81
N LEU A 45 -12.67 5.45 11.23
CA LEU A 45 -11.40 4.86 11.66
C LEU A 45 -10.98 5.33 13.05
N ASP A 46 -11.14 6.62 13.33
CA ASP A 46 -10.72 7.19 14.62
C ASP A 46 -11.44 6.43 15.75
N ASP A 47 -12.75 6.21 15.63
CA ASP A 47 -13.56 5.43 16.59
C ASP A 47 -13.12 3.95 16.70
N VAL A 48 -12.55 3.38 15.62
CA VAL A 48 -12.07 1.99 15.61
C VAL A 48 -10.73 1.88 16.33
N LEU A 49 -9.78 2.76 16.04
CA LEU A 49 -8.44 2.70 16.67
C LEU A 49 -8.49 3.02 18.16
N ASP A 50 -9.40 3.88 18.59
CA ASP A 50 -9.61 4.20 20.02
C ASP A 50 -10.09 3.00 20.87
N ARG A 51 -10.52 1.91 20.23
CA ARG A 51 -10.90 0.66 20.92
C ARG A 51 -9.74 -0.28 21.20
N LEU A 52 -8.57 0.01 20.63
CA LEU A 52 -7.37 -0.78 20.89
C LEU A 52 -6.85 -0.46 22.29
N ASP A 53 -6.41 -1.47 23.02
CA ASP A 53 -5.69 -1.29 24.27
C ASP A 53 -4.22 -0.89 24.02
N PHE A 54 -3.68 -1.24 22.84
CA PHE A 54 -2.29 -0.98 22.50
C PHE A 54 -2.07 -0.93 21.00
N LEU A 55 -1.61 0.23 20.51
CA LEU A 55 -1.23 0.46 19.11
C LEU A 55 0.28 0.68 19.00
N VAL A 56 0.98 -0.22 18.34
CA VAL A 56 2.41 -0.10 18.01
C VAL A 56 2.56 0.27 16.55
N VAL A 57 3.38 1.27 16.24
CA VAL A 57 3.71 1.66 14.87
C VAL A 57 5.21 1.57 14.64
N GLN A 58 5.61 0.78 13.65
CA GLN A 58 6.99 0.68 13.18
C GLN A 58 7.11 1.42 11.85
N ASP A 59 7.73 2.58 11.87
CA ASP A 59 7.86 3.44 10.69
C ASP A 59 9.17 4.23 10.70
N MET A 60 9.56 4.73 9.53
CA MET A 60 10.70 5.65 9.37
C MET A 60 10.41 7.07 9.86
N TYR A 61 9.14 7.43 9.99
CA TYR A 61 8.68 8.77 10.34
C TYR A 61 7.69 8.72 11.50
N ALA A 62 8.01 9.37 12.59
CA ALA A 62 7.12 9.53 13.74
C ALA A 62 5.95 10.49 13.49
N SER A 63 5.94 11.19 12.36
CA SER A 63 4.95 12.21 12.01
C SER A 63 3.95 11.76 10.94
N THR A 64 3.76 10.43 10.78
CA THR A 64 2.64 9.90 9.99
C THR A 64 1.36 9.96 10.82
N GLU A 65 0.22 9.99 10.16
CA GLU A 65 -1.08 10.05 10.83
C GLU A 65 -1.28 8.85 11.77
N THR A 66 -0.84 7.67 11.38
CA THR A 66 -0.92 6.47 12.22
C THR A 66 0.05 6.52 13.39
N ALA A 67 1.29 6.98 13.17
CA ALA A 67 2.27 7.10 14.23
C ALA A 67 1.85 8.15 15.29
N ALA A 68 1.12 9.18 14.88
CA ALA A 68 0.59 10.19 15.80
C ALA A 68 -0.49 9.64 16.75
N LEU A 69 -1.12 8.51 16.42
CA LEU A 69 -2.13 7.82 17.24
C LEU A 69 -1.55 6.67 18.07
N ALA A 70 -0.27 6.33 17.87
CA ALA A 70 0.33 5.15 18.49
C ALA A 70 0.72 5.35 19.95
N ASP A 71 0.52 4.31 20.76
CA ASP A 71 1.06 4.24 22.14
C ASP A 71 2.58 4.06 22.12
N LEU A 72 3.10 3.35 21.11
CA LEU A 72 4.53 3.09 20.94
C LEU A 72 4.93 3.22 19.47
N VAL A 73 5.95 4.03 19.20
CA VAL A 73 6.58 4.14 17.88
C VAL A 73 7.96 3.48 17.90
N LEU A 74 8.16 2.48 17.05
CA LEU A 74 9.45 1.80 16.84
C LEU A 74 10.14 2.41 15.60
N PRO A 75 11.24 3.15 15.76
CA PRO A 75 11.89 3.81 14.65
C PRO A 75 12.60 2.82 13.73
N ALA A 76 12.21 2.79 12.46
CA ALA A 76 12.73 1.88 11.44
C ALA A 76 13.76 2.56 10.53
N ALA A 77 14.81 1.83 10.18
CA ALA A 77 15.84 2.28 9.25
C ALA A 77 15.30 2.40 7.81
N GLY A 78 15.75 3.41 7.11
CA GLY A 78 15.44 3.63 5.69
C GLY A 78 16.22 2.72 4.73
N TRP A 79 15.99 2.89 3.44
CA TRP A 79 16.56 2.07 2.38
C TRP A 79 18.10 1.97 2.42
N GLY A 80 18.79 3.10 2.45
CA GLY A 80 20.26 3.14 2.45
C GLY A 80 20.88 2.86 3.83
N GLU A 81 20.10 2.45 4.81
CA GLU A 81 20.51 2.29 6.20
C GLU A 81 20.46 0.82 6.66
N LYS A 82 20.07 -0.09 5.77
CA LYS A 82 19.95 -1.54 6.02
C LYS A 82 20.31 -2.36 4.79
N ASP A 83 20.67 -3.61 5.00
CA ASP A 83 20.91 -4.60 3.96
C ASP A 83 19.67 -5.48 3.75
N GLY A 84 19.52 -6.04 2.56
CA GLY A 84 18.44 -6.95 2.22
C GLY A 84 18.29 -7.15 0.72
N THR A 85 17.19 -7.78 0.33
CA THR A 85 16.80 -7.94 -1.07
C THR A 85 15.45 -7.29 -1.33
N PHE A 86 15.20 -6.97 -2.59
CA PHE A 86 13.89 -6.56 -3.07
C PHE A 86 13.53 -7.35 -4.32
N ILE A 87 12.23 -7.45 -4.60
CA ILE A 87 11.70 -8.04 -5.83
C ILE A 87 10.77 -7.03 -6.47
N ASN A 88 10.93 -6.81 -7.77
CA ASN A 88 10.09 -5.91 -8.55
C ASN A 88 9.08 -6.67 -9.44
N SER A 89 8.26 -5.92 -10.18
CA SER A 89 7.25 -6.49 -11.10
C SER A 89 7.85 -7.30 -12.25
N GLU A 90 9.14 -7.11 -12.56
CA GLU A 90 9.87 -7.91 -13.56
C GLU A 90 10.38 -9.24 -12.99
N ARG A 91 10.00 -9.59 -11.77
CA ARG A 91 10.51 -10.77 -11.06
C ARG A 91 12.01 -10.69 -10.74
N ARG A 92 12.61 -9.51 -10.83
CA ARG A 92 14.04 -9.31 -10.55
C ARG A 92 14.26 -9.18 -9.05
N ILE A 93 15.11 -10.06 -8.53
CA ILE A 93 15.64 -9.97 -7.18
C ILE A 93 16.89 -9.11 -7.23
N GLY A 94 16.85 -7.96 -6.57
CA GLY A 94 17.98 -7.06 -6.46
C GLY A 94 18.48 -6.96 -5.02
N LEU A 95 19.67 -6.41 -4.84
CA LEU A 95 20.31 -6.23 -3.54
C LEU A 95 20.15 -4.78 -3.06
N VAL A 96 19.68 -4.62 -1.82
CA VAL A 96 19.73 -3.36 -1.08
C VAL A 96 21.00 -3.39 -0.22
N LYS A 97 21.87 -2.40 -0.42
CA LYS A 97 23.11 -2.26 0.34
C LYS A 97 23.02 -1.11 1.32
N LYS A 98 23.45 -1.34 2.55
CA LYS A 98 23.60 -0.30 3.53
C LYS A 98 24.72 0.66 3.12
N VAL A 99 24.40 1.94 2.96
CA VAL A 99 25.36 3.01 2.59
C VAL A 99 25.66 3.95 3.74
N ARG A 100 24.81 3.97 4.80
CA ARG A 100 25.01 4.80 5.98
C ARG A 100 24.40 4.16 7.22
N ARG A 101 24.83 4.64 8.39
CA ARG A 101 24.22 4.28 9.66
C ARG A 101 22.82 4.92 9.76
N ALA A 102 21.86 4.17 10.30
CA ALA A 102 20.55 4.71 10.65
C ALA A 102 20.67 5.80 11.72
N PRO A 103 19.85 6.85 11.67
CA PRO A 103 19.89 7.94 12.66
C PRO A 103 19.28 7.53 13.99
N GLY A 104 19.79 8.12 15.08
CA GLY A 104 19.25 7.93 16.42
C GLY A 104 19.19 6.46 16.83
N GLU A 105 18.03 6.03 17.26
CA GLU A 105 17.74 4.66 17.71
C GLU A 105 17.11 3.78 16.61
N ALA A 106 17.04 4.29 15.37
CA ALA A 106 16.42 3.56 14.27
C ALA A 106 17.19 2.27 13.93
N LEU A 107 16.47 1.17 13.83
CA LEU A 107 17.00 -0.15 13.52
C LEU A 107 16.38 -0.70 12.23
N ALA A 108 17.08 -1.61 11.57
CA ALA A 108 16.49 -2.38 10.49
C ALA A 108 15.28 -3.17 11.02
N ASP A 109 14.20 -3.28 10.23
CA ASP A 109 12.99 -4.04 10.60
C ASP A 109 13.35 -5.45 11.08
N PHE A 110 14.30 -6.07 10.42
CA PHE A 110 14.87 -7.37 10.80
C PHE A 110 15.36 -7.41 12.26
N ALA A 111 16.10 -6.39 12.72
CA ALA A 111 16.60 -6.31 14.08
C ALA A 111 15.47 -6.03 15.07
N ILE A 112 14.49 -5.20 14.70
CA ILE A 112 13.32 -4.91 15.54
C ILE A 112 12.54 -6.21 15.82
N PHE A 113 12.25 -7.00 14.78
CA PHE A 113 11.55 -8.28 14.97
C PHE A 113 12.31 -9.25 15.89
N LYS A 114 13.63 -9.32 15.76
CA LYS A 114 14.45 -10.15 16.65
C LYS A 114 14.37 -9.71 18.10
N LEU A 115 14.54 -8.42 18.37
CA LEU A 115 14.47 -7.86 19.73
C LEU A 115 13.10 -8.09 20.37
N VAL A 116 12.02 -7.91 19.62
CA VAL A 116 10.66 -8.20 20.09
C VAL A 116 10.48 -9.68 20.39
N ALA A 117 10.97 -10.57 19.51
CA ALA A 117 10.90 -12.01 19.75
C ALA A 117 11.69 -12.45 21.00
N GLU A 118 12.86 -11.87 21.23
CA GLU A 118 13.64 -12.10 22.44
C GLU A 118 12.89 -11.65 23.69
N ALA A 119 12.31 -10.43 23.67
CA ALA A 119 11.53 -9.89 24.77
C ALA A 119 10.26 -10.72 25.09
N TRP A 120 9.65 -11.33 24.07
CA TRP A 120 8.50 -12.23 24.23
C TRP A 120 8.88 -13.67 24.63
N GLY A 121 10.18 -13.96 24.80
CA GLY A 121 10.66 -15.29 25.17
C GLY A 121 10.61 -16.31 24.01
N CYS A 122 10.46 -15.87 22.76
CA CYS A 122 10.44 -16.72 21.57
C CYS A 122 11.67 -16.52 20.64
N GLY A 123 12.75 -15.94 21.15
CA GLY A 123 13.98 -15.69 20.40
C GLY A 123 14.58 -16.93 19.74
N GLU A 124 14.42 -18.12 20.35
CA GLU A 124 14.84 -19.40 19.78
C GLU A 124 14.26 -19.69 18.38
N MET A 125 13.04 -19.19 18.10
CA MET A 125 12.42 -19.35 16.77
C MET A 125 13.21 -18.63 15.68
N LEU A 126 13.97 -17.60 16.03
CA LEU A 126 14.76 -16.77 15.14
C LEU A 126 16.26 -17.00 15.27
N ARG A 127 16.68 -18.11 15.90
CA ARG A 127 18.10 -18.43 16.14
C ARG A 127 18.92 -18.41 14.85
N ASP A 128 18.39 -18.98 13.77
CA ASP A 128 19.06 -19.08 12.47
C ASP A 128 19.01 -17.76 11.68
N TRP A 129 18.32 -16.74 12.20
CA TRP A 129 18.25 -15.42 11.58
C TRP A 129 19.44 -14.55 12.00
N SER A 130 20.65 -14.99 11.70
CA SER A 130 21.87 -14.25 12.06
C SER A 130 22.04 -12.95 11.25
N SER A 131 21.55 -12.93 10.00
CA SER A 131 21.61 -11.80 9.10
C SER A 131 20.45 -11.86 8.06
N PRO A 132 20.15 -10.76 7.35
CA PRO A 132 19.21 -10.81 6.22
C PRO A 132 19.61 -11.82 5.15
N GLU A 133 20.92 -11.99 4.89
CA GLU A 133 21.42 -13.01 3.95
C GLU A 133 21.18 -14.44 4.47
N ALA A 134 21.33 -14.67 5.78
CA ALA A 134 21.01 -15.99 6.35
C ALA A 134 19.54 -16.35 6.14
N VAL A 135 18.63 -15.38 6.30
CA VAL A 135 17.20 -15.56 6.00
C VAL A 135 16.97 -15.80 4.50
N PHE A 136 17.67 -15.09 3.63
CA PHE A 136 17.63 -15.36 2.19
C PHE A 136 18.05 -16.79 1.86
N GLN A 137 19.07 -17.34 2.52
CA GLN A 137 19.46 -18.75 2.35
C GLN A 137 18.36 -19.72 2.83
N ILE A 138 17.59 -19.36 3.86
CA ILE A 138 16.43 -20.15 4.29
C ILE A 138 15.33 -20.12 3.20
N LEU A 139 15.00 -18.94 2.68
CA LEU A 139 14.02 -18.77 1.60
C LEU A 139 14.39 -19.58 0.35
N LYS A 140 15.67 -19.63 -0.03
CA LYS A 140 16.16 -20.46 -1.12
C LYS A 140 15.83 -21.95 -0.91
N ARG A 141 16.06 -22.47 0.30
CA ARG A 141 15.74 -23.87 0.62
C ARG A 141 14.25 -24.16 0.54
N LEU A 142 13.44 -23.23 1.05
CA LEU A 142 11.97 -23.35 1.05
C LEU A 142 11.37 -23.21 -0.35
N SER A 143 11.98 -22.44 -1.24
CA SER A 143 11.49 -22.24 -2.61
C SER A 143 11.86 -23.37 -3.56
N LYS A 144 12.77 -24.26 -3.17
CA LYS A 144 13.28 -25.33 -4.04
C LYS A 144 12.15 -26.23 -4.55
N GLY A 145 12.07 -26.40 -5.86
CA GLY A 145 11.06 -27.23 -6.52
C GLY A 145 9.66 -26.56 -6.63
N THR A 146 9.50 -25.31 -6.18
CA THR A 146 8.26 -24.56 -6.34
C THR A 146 8.29 -23.70 -7.62
N PRO A 147 7.16 -23.13 -8.07
CA PRO A 147 7.13 -22.19 -9.20
C PRO A 147 8.03 -20.96 -9.05
N CYS A 148 8.35 -20.56 -7.82
CA CYS A 148 9.24 -19.44 -7.53
C CYS A 148 10.63 -19.87 -7.03
N ASP A 149 11.10 -21.05 -7.45
CA ASP A 149 12.42 -21.61 -7.07
C ASP A 149 13.55 -20.61 -7.33
N ILE A 150 14.29 -20.25 -6.29
CA ILE A 150 15.48 -19.40 -6.31
C ILE A 150 16.72 -20.11 -5.79
N SER A 151 16.68 -21.45 -5.69
CA SER A 151 17.74 -22.26 -5.08
C SER A 151 19.09 -22.18 -5.82
N GLY A 152 19.07 -21.77 -7.08
CA GLY A 152 20.28 -21.58 -7.89
C GLY A 152 21.06 -20.29 -7.62
N ILE A 153 20.45 -19.30 -6.94
CA ILE A 153 21.15 -18.06 -6.58
C ILE A 153 22.12 -18.38 -5.43
N ALA A 154 23.40 -18.19 -5.63
CA ALA A 154 24.40 -18.56 -4.64
C ALA A 154 24.23 -17.76 -3.34
N ASP A 155 24.38 -16.45 -3.42
CA ASP A 155 24.44 -15.51 -2.31
C ASP A 155 24.17 -14.07 -2.76
N TYR A 156 24.30 -13.13 -1.86
CA TYR A 156 24.18 -11.70 -2.14
C TYR A 156 25.23 -11.19 -3.14
N ALA A 157 26.44 -11.75 -3.11
CA ALA A 157 27.49 -11.36 -4.04
C ALA A 157 27.15 -11.74 -5.49
N ALA A 158 26.50 -12.89 -5.70
CA ALA A 158 26.00 -13.31 -7.01
C ALA A 158 24.90 -12.36 -7.53
N ILE A 159 23.98 -11.94 -6.65
CA ILE A 159 22.93 -10.96 -7.03
C ILE A 159 23.56 -9.63 -7.43
N ASP A 160 24.55 -9.18 -6.67
CA ASP A 160 25.26 -7.92 -6.92
C ASP A 160 26.03 -7.95 -8.24
N ALA A 161 26.81 -8.99 -8.45
CA ALA A 161 27.62 -9.16 -9.67
C ALA A 161 26.74 -9.21 -10.94
N ALA A 162 25.54 -9.80 -10.83
CA ALA A 162 24.58 -9.87 -11.94
C ALA A 162 23.74 -8.61 -12.14
N GLY A 163 23.79 -7.63 -11.20
CA GLY A 163 22.88 -6.48 -11.20
C GLY A 163 21.41 -6.83 -10.98
N GLY A 164 21.18 -8.00 -10.37
CA GLY A 164 19.87 -8.59 -10.12
C GLY A 164 19.59 -9.83 -10.96
N ILE A 165 18.81 -10.77 -10.41
CA ILE A 165 18.50 -12.07 -11.02
C ILE A 165 17.00 -12.27 -11.03
N GLN A 166 16.44 -12.69 -12.18
CA GLN A 166 15.00 -13.00 -12.27
C GLN A 166 14.70 -14.39 -11.72
N TRP A 167 13.63 -14.52 -10.95
CA TRP A 167 13.06 -15.80 -10.56
C TRP A 167 12.06 -16.33 -11.64
N PRO A 168 11.83 -17.65 -11.73
CA PRO A 168 12.52 -18.73 -11.06
C PRO A 168 13.98 -18.86 -11.52
N PHE A 169 14.85 -19.20 -10.58
CA PHE A 169 16.28 -19.46 -10.84
C PHE A 169 16.70 -20.73 -10.09
N PRO A 170 16.26 -21.91 -10.58
CA PRO A 170 16.48 -23.17 -9.90
C PRO A 170 17.95 -23.56 -9.91
N GLY A 171 18.40 -24.20 -8.84
CA GLY A 171 19.70 -24.86 -8.78
C GLY A 171 19.70 -26.06 -9.71
N SER A 172 20.18 -25.88 -10.89
CA SER A 172 20.33 -26.97 -11.86
C SER A 172 21.77 -27.08 -12.31
N GLY A 173 22.42 -28.16 -12.01
CA GLY A 173 23.62 -28.66 -12.61
C GLY A 173 24.51 -27.69 -13.43
N ALA A 174 25.14 -28.19 -14.51
CA ALA A 174 26.19 -27.50 -15.26
C ALA A 174 25.75 -26.24 -16.05
N ASN A 175 24.44 -25.99 -16.23
CA ASN A 175 23.94 -24.87 -16.99
C ASN A 175 22.89 -24.11 -16.19
N PRO A 176 23.26 -23.07 -15.39
CA PRO A 176 22.32 -22.22 -14.74
C PRO A 176 21.47 -21.46 -15.78
N PRO A 177 20.19 -21.15 -15.46
CA PRO A 177 19.36 -20.36 -16.37
C PRO A 177 19.95 -18.96 -16.56
N PRO A 178 19.65 -18.28 -17.68
CA PRO A 178 20.03 -16.88 -17.88
C PRO A 178 19.48 -16.01 -16.74
N VAL A 179 20.23 -14.97 -16.36
CA VAL A 179 19.80 -14.00 -15.31
C VAL A 179 18.56 -13.21 -15.70
N GLU A 180 18.30 -13.11 -16.99
CA GLU A 180 17.10 -12.50 -17.58
C GLU A 180 16.45 -13.45 -18.57
N ARG A 181 15.13 -13.60 -18.47
CA ARG A 181 14.36 -14.41 -19.40
C ARG A 181 12.88 -14.09 -19.33
N ARG A 182 12.17 -14.41 -20.41
CA ARG A 182 10.72 -14.39 -20.44
C ARG A 182 10.16 -15.57 -19.66
N LEU A 183 9.21 -15.33 -18.75
CA LEU A 183 8.50 -16.39 -18.06
C LEU A 183 7.57 -17.11 -19.07
N PHE A 184 7.49 -18.45 -18.99
CA PHE A 184 6.69 -19.29 -19.89
C PHE A 184 7.13 -19.22 -21.36
N GLU A 185 8.41 -18.94 -21.64
CA GLU A 185 8.94 -18.92 -23.00
C GLU A 185 8.83 -20.29 -23.67
N ASP A 186 8.90 -21.35 -22.89
CA ASP A 186 8.70 -22.74 -23.31
C ASP A 186 7.21 -23.13 -23.48
N GLY A 187 6.27 -22.20 -23.26
CA GLY A 187 4.84 -22.43 -23.34
C GLY A 187 4.25 -23.26 -22.21
N ARG A 188 5.05 -23.59 -21.16
CA ARG A 188 4.61 -24.40 -20.01
C ARG A 188 4.26 -23.52 -18.83
N PHE A 189 3.04 -23.67 -18.33
CA PHE A 189 2.49 -22.93 -17.20
C PHE A 189 2.48 -23.77 -15.93
N PHE A 190 2.38 -23.13 -14.77
CA PHE A 190 2.37 -23.78 -13.46
C PHE A 190 1.02 -24.44 -13.12
N HIS A 191 0.56 -25.30 -14.02
CA HIS A 191 -0.61 -26.17 -13.85
C HIS A 191 -0.20 -27.63 -14.12
N GLU A 192 -0.93 -28.58 -13.60
CA GLU A 192 -0.64 -30.01 -13.76
C GLU A 192 -0.52 -30.42 -15.25
N ASP A 193 -1.39 -29.85 -16.10
CA ASP A 193 -1.39 -30.08 -17.55
C ASP A 193 -0.40 -29.17 -18.31
N GLY A 194 0.31 -28.29 -17.63
CA GLY A 194 1.25 -27.33 -18.20
C GLY A 194 0.63 -26.24 -19.09
N ARG A 195 -0.70 -26.12 -19.15
CA ARG A 195 -1.39 -25.19 -20.03
C ARG A 195 -1.79 -23.91 -19.32
N ALA A 196 -1.90 -22.80 -20.08
CA ALA A 196 -2.50 -21.57 -19.62
C ALA A 196 -4.00 -21.77 -19.34
N ARG A 197 -4.49 -21.16 -18.28
CA ARG A 197 -5.93 -21.08 -17.99
C ARG A 197 -6.44 -19.70 -18.34
N PHE A 198 -7.44 -19.63 -19.20
CA PHE A 198 -8.16 -18.41 -19.47
C PHE A 198 -9.35 -18.34 -18.52
N VAL A 199 -9.33 -17.34 -17.65
CA VAL A 199 -10.43 -17.09 -16.71
C VAL A 199 -11.19 -15.87 -17.21
N PHE A 200 -12.49 -16.04 -17.41
CA PHE A 200 -13.41 -14.96 -17.72
C PHE A 200 -14.45 -14.86 -16.61
N ASP A 201 -14.74 -13.64 -16.18
CA ASP A 201 -15.86 -13.32 -15.30
C ASP A 201 -16.57 -12.09 -15.84
N GLU A 202 -17.90 -12.04 -15.72
CA GLU A 202 -18.68 -10.88 -16.14
C GLU A 202 -18.36 -9.66 -15.28
N PRO A 203 -18.18 -8.46 -15.87
CA PRO A 203 -17.99 -7.25 -15.12
C PRO A 203 -19.17 -6.99 -14.17
N ARG A 204 -18.87 -6.80 -12.90
CA ARG A 204 -19.87 -6.49 -11.89
C ARG A 204 -20.17 -4.99 -11.88
N PRO A 205 -21.41 -4.59 -11.55
CA PRO A 205 -21.73 -3.19 -11.31
C PRO A 205 -20.85 -2.59 -10.23
N LEU A 206 -20.63 -1.28 -10.29
CA LEU A 206 -19.94 -0.57 -9.22
C LEU A 206 -20.72 -0.72 -7.91
N PRO A 207 -20.03 -0.83 -6.76
CA PRO A 207 -20.70 -0.98 -5.46
C PRO A 207 -21.70 0.15 -5.17
N GLU A 208 -21.39 1.36 -5.62
CA GLU A 208 -22.24 2.53 -5.45
C GLU A 208 -22.56 3.18 -6.79
N ALA A 209 -23.85 3.12 -7.19
CA ALA A 209 -24.35 3.80 -8.37
C ALA A 209 -24.58 5.31 -8.09
N THR A 210 -24.41 6.13 -9.14
CA THR A 210 -24.85 7.53 -9.12
C THR A 210 -26.35 7.63 -8.95
N SER A 211 -26.83 8.76 -8.42
CA SER A 211 -28.22 9.03 -8.18
C SER A 211 -28.57 10.50 -8.43
N ARG A 212 -29.84 10.86 -8.37
CA ARG A 212 -30.29 12.25 -8.48
C ARG A 212 -29.63 13.17 -7.44
N HIS A 213 -29.32 12.65 -6.23
CA HIS A 213 -28.67 13.42 -5.14
C HIS A 213 -27.15 13.44 -5.25
N TYR A 214 -26.55 12.40 -5.83
CA TYR A 214 -25.11 12.25 -6.04
C TYR A 214 -24.87 11.87 -7.51
N PRO A 215 -24.95 12.86 -8.43
CA PRO A 215 -25.04 12.57 -9.87
C PRO A 215 -23.70 12.31 -10.53
N LEU A 216 -22.58 12.52 -9.85
CA LEU A 216 -21.25 12.39 -10.41
C LEU A 216 -20.56 11.15 -9.84
N LEU A 217 -19.81 10.44 -10.71
CA LEU A 217 -18.95 9.36 -10.30
C LEU A 217 -17.57 9.93 -9.93
N LEU A 218 -17.21 9.85 -8.67
CA LEU A 218 -15.87 10.16 -8.22
C LEU A 218 -14.92 9.02 -8.63
N LEU A 219 -13.81 9.36 -9.23
CA LEU A 219 -12.67 8.50 -9.46
C LEU A 219 -11.51 8.96 -8.57
N THR A 220 -10.79 8.03 -7.96
CA THR A 220 -9.58 8.33 -7.19
C THR A 220 -8.38 7.62 -7.76
N GLY A 221 -7.20 8.18 -7.57
CA GLY A 221 -5.95 7.63 -8.05
C GLY A 221 -4.76 8.52 -7.73
N ARG A 222 -3.63 8.27 -8.39
CA ARG A 222 -2.45 9.11 -8.26
C ARG A 222 -2.62 10.40 -9.06
N GLY A 223 -2.41 11.52 -8.40
CA GLY A 223 -2.52 12.85 -9.04
C GLY A 223 -1.21 13.31 -9.67
N SER A 224 -0.07 12.84 -9.19
CA SER A 224 1.24 13.28 -9.66
C SER A 224 2.29 12.19 -9.44
N VAL A 225 3.26 12.08 -10.35
CA VAL A 225 4.43 11.19 -10.20
C VAL A 225 5.35 11.62 -9.05
N ALA A 226 5.24 12.88 -8.61
CA ALA A 226 5.98 13.41 -7.48
C ALA A 226 5.40 12.99 -6.12
N GLN A 227 4.23 12.35 -6.11
CA GLN A 227 3.52 11.97 -4.89
C GLN A 227 3.58 10.47 -4.65
N TRP A 228 4.14 10.07 -3.50
CA TRP A 228 4.04 8.72 -2.99
C TRP A 228 2.60 8.42 -2.55
N HIS A 229 2.26 7.16 -2.37
CA HIS A 229 0.89 6.69 -2.08
C HIS A 229 0.14 7.55 -1.03
N THR A 230 0.72 7.73 0.15
CA THR A 230 0.15 8.53 1.26
C THR A 230 0.93 9.83 1.51
N GLU A 231 1.74 10.28 0.57
CA GLU A 231 2.68 11.40 0.73
C GLU A 231 3.67 11.27 1.90
N THR A 232 3.64 10.19 2.66
CA THR A 232 4.45 9.98 3.87
C THR A 232 5.92 10.33 3.66
N ARG A 233 6.48 10.01 2.49
CA ARG A 233 7.87 10.30 2.11
C ARG A 233 8.00 11.57 1.28
N THR A 234 7.16 11.73 0.27
CA THR A 234 7.27 12.83 -0.70
C THR A 234 6.92 14.18 -0.08
N ALA A 235 5.99 14.24 0.86
CA ALA A 235 5.71 15.45 1.62
C ALA A 235 6.86 15.92 2.53
N LYS A 236 7.86 15.06 2.80
CA LYS A 236 9.09 15.42 3.53
C LYS A 236 10.17 16.02 2.64
N SER A 237 10.05 15.87 1.31
CA SER A 237 11.01 16.41 0.34
C SER A 237 10.63 17.85 -0.06
N PRO A 238 11.46 18.87 0.24
CA PRO A 238 11.19 20.25 -0.17
C PRO A 238 11.09 20.41 -1.69
N VAL A 239 11.79 19.57 -2.45
CA VAL A 239 11.78 19.59 -3.92
C VAL A 239 10.49 18.99 -4.45
N LEU A 240 10.12 17.78 -4.03
CA LEU A 240 8.90 17.10 -4.48
C LEU A 240 7.65 17.86 -4.05
N LYS A 241 7.67 18.48 -2.87
CA LYS A 241 6.56 19.31 -2.39
C LYS A 241 6.28 20.52 -3.29
N LYS A 242 7.29 21.06 -3.99
CA LYS A 242 7.08 22.13 -4.97
C LYS A 242 6.36 21.68 -6.23
N LEU A 243 6.43 20.39 -6.56
CA LEU A 243 5.77 19.78 -7.73
C LEU A 243 4.34 19.32 -7.43
N SER A 244 3.95 19.31 -6.17
CA SER A 244 2.58 18.96 -5.76
C SER A 244 1.71 20.23 -5.71
N PRO A 245 0.42 20.13 -6.06
CA PRO A 245 -0.52 21.23 -5.86
C PRO A 245 -0.56 21.64 -4.37
N ARG A 246 -0.64 22.93 -4.10
CA ARG A 246 -0.71 23.45 -2.71
C ARG A 246 -2.05 23.15 -2.04
N GLU A 247 -3.10 23.05 -2.83
CA GLU A 247 -4.46 22.79 -2.38
C GLU A 247 -5.00 21.57 -3.13
N LEU A 248 -5.83 20.80 -2.47
CA LEU A 248 -6.53 19.68 -3.08
C LEU A 248 -7.35 20.16 -4.27
N ARG A 249 -7.24 19.46 -5.39
CA ARG A 249 -8.00 19.75 -6.62
C ARG A 249 -8.98 18.65 -6.91
N VAL A 250 -10.13 19.03 -7.45
CA VAL A 250 -11.08 18.12 -8.08
C VAL A 250 -11.14 18.45 -9.58
N GLU A 251 -10.83 17.46 -10.42
CA GLU A 251 -10.95 17.59 -11.88
C GLU A 251 -12.41 17.42 -12.27
N ILE A 252 -12.92 18.36 -13.09
CA ILE A 252 -14.33 18.43 -13.49
C ILE A 252 -14.37 18.67 -15.00
N HIS A 253 -15.20 17.90 -15.72
CA HIS A 253 -15.41 18.11 -17.15
C HIS A 253 -16.05 19.49 -17.41
N PRO A 254 -15.68 20.22 -18.50
CA PRO A 254 -16.23 21.53 -18.81
C PRO A 254 -17.77 21.59 -18.81
N ASP A 255 -18.45 20.62 -19.38
CA ASP A 255 -19.91 20.56 -19.44
C ASP A 255 -20.53 20.40 -18.03
N ASP A 256 -19.90 19.60 -17.18
CA ASP A 256 -20.34 19.44 -15.80
C ASP A 256 -20.10 20.72 -14.98
N ALA A 257 -18.94 21.35 -15.18
CA ALA A 257 -18.61 22.60 -14.53
C ALA A 257 -19.62 23.72 -14.90
N ALA A 258 -19.94 23.84 -16.19
CA ALA A 258 -20.96 24.78 -16.69
C ALA A 258 -22.34 24.50 -16.05
N ARG A 259 -22.78 23.24 -16.01
CA ARG A 259 -24.04 22.82 -15.41
C ARG A 259 -24.12 23.10 -13.92
N LEU A 260 -23.00 23.02 -13.22
CA LEU A 260 -22.87 23.26 -11.78
C LEU A 260 -22.65 24.75 -11.45
N GLY A 261 -22.43 25.61 -12.44
CA GLY A 261 -22.07 27.02 -12.25
C GLY A 261 -20.70 27.20 -11.57
N VAL A 262 -19.74 26.32 -11.88
CA VAL A 262 -18.39 26.29 -11.30
C VAL A 262 -17.36 26.68 -12.35
N ALA A 263 -16.54 27.69 -12.05
CA ALA A 263 -15.40 28.09 -12.86
C ALA A 263 -14.10 27.40 -12.44
N HIS A 264 -13.12 27.42 -13.34
CA HIS A 264 -11.76 26.94 -13.02
C HIS A 264 -11.18 27.76 -11.86
N GLY A 265 -10.69 27.08 -10.84
CA GLY A 265 -10.10 27.71 -9.64
C GLY A 265 -11.10 28.01 -8.52
N ASP A 266 -12.40 27.84 -8.74
CA ASP A 266 -13.40 28.05 -7.72
C ASP A 266 -13.23 27.08 -6.55
N ARG A 267 -13.63 27.54 -5.37
CA ARG A 267 -13.72 26.73 -4.17
C ARG A 267 -15.01 25.93 -4.18
N VAL A 268 -14.86 24.62 -4.04
CA VAL A 268 -16.00 23.70 -4.07
C VAL A 268 -15.97 22.72 -2.91
N THR A 269 -17.15 22.26 -2.54
CA THR A 269 -17.32 21.12 -1.66
C THR A 269 -17.69 19.89 -2.49
N VAL A 270 -16.89 18.83 -2.37
CA VAL A 270 -17.20 17.49 -2.89
C VAL A 270 -17.80 16.68 -1.73
N GLU A 271 -18.99 16.12 -1.95
CA GLU A 271 -19.74 15.42 -0.91
C GLU A 271 -20.20 14.06 -1.41
N SER A 272 -20.00 13.02 -0.60
CA SER A 272 -20.58 11.69 -0.76
C SER A 272 -21.62 11.42 0.35
N ARG A 273 -22.18 10.21 0.39
CA ARG A 273 -23.06 9.78 1.49
C ARG A 273 -22.34 9.68 2.84
N ARG A 274 -21.01 9.62 2.85
CA ARG A 274 -20.17 9.36 4.04
C ARG A 274 -19.48 10.59 4.60
N GLY A 275 -19.23 11.56 3.74
CA GLY A 275 -18.56 12.77 4.18
C GLY A 275 -18.42 13.82 3.10
N ARG A 276 -17.69 14.86 3.43
CA ARG A 276 -17.43 15.99 2.54
C ARG A 276 -15.99 16.45 2.67
N ILE A 277 -15.44 16.93 1.56
CA ILE A 277 -14.12 17.55 1.50
C ILE A 277 -14.19 18.88 0.75
N ARG A 278 -13.20 19.73 0.99
CA ARG A 278 -13.02 20.99 0.27
C ARG A 278 -11.95 20.82 -0.78
N ALA A 279 -12.16 21.37 -1.97
CA ALA A 279 -11.21 21.30 -3.07
C ALA A 279 -11.30 22.55 -3.96
N ARG A 280 -10.29 22.75 -4.81
CA ARG A 280 -10.34 23.70 -5.93
C ARG A 280 -10.80 23.00 -7.19
N ALA A 281 -11.73 23.58 -7.88
CA ALA A 281 -12.18 23.09 -9.19
C ALA A 281 -11.06 23.23 -10.23
N PHE A 282 -10.70 22.14 -10.85
CA PHE A 282 -9.80 22.10 -12.00
C PHE A 282 -10.61 21.66 -13.22
N VAL A 283 -11.12 22.63 -13.98
CA VAL A 283 -11.93 22.35 -15.16
C VAL A 283 -11.02 21.86 -16.29
N THR A 284 -11.26 20.64 -16.75
CA THR A 284 -10.41 19.96 -17.75
C THR A 284 -11.18 18.89 -18.50
N ALA A 285 -10.88 18.70 -19.78
CA ALA A 285 -11.43 17.65 -20.62
C ALA A 285 -10.73 16.28 -20.42
N THR A 286 -9.74 16.17 -19.53
CA THR A 286 -9.04 14.90 -19.24
C THR A 286 -9.90 13.92 -18.47
N VAL A 287 -10.94 14.39 -17.79
CA VAL A 287 -11.96 13.57 -17.14
C VAL A 287 -13.24 13.58 -17.98
N GLY A 288 -13.88 12.44 -18.18
CA GLY A 288 -15.11 12.35 -18.97
C GLY A 288 -16.33 12.98 -18.26
N ALA A 289 -17.30 13.46 -19.02
CA ALA A 289 -18.55 14.03 -18.49
C ALA A 289 -19.27 13.03 -17.55
N GLY A 290 -19.85 13.54 -16.49
CA GLY A 290 -20.47 12.75 -15.42
C GLY A 290 -19.47 12.13 -14.43
N ARG A 291 -18.17 12.39 -14.59
CA ARG A 291 -17.08 11.89 -13.75
C ARG A 291 -16.25 13.02 -13.22
N VAL A 292 -15.70 12.82 -12.03
CA VAL A 292 -14.75 13.75 -11.40
C VAL A 292 -13.59 12.97 -10.82
N PHE A 293 -12.41 13.58 -10.73
CA PHE A 293 -11.23 12.94 -10.19
C PHE A 293 -10.67 13.72 -9.00
N VAL A 294 -10.33 13.00 -7.94
CA VAL A 294 -9.64 13.56 -6.77
C VAL A 294 -8.42 12.70 -6.45
N PRO A 295 -7.23 13.29 -6.27
CA PRO A 295 -6.03 12.54 -5.89
C PRO A 295 -6.19 11.83 -4.54
N MET A 296 -5.77 10.58 -4.49
CA MET A 296 -5.80 9.76 -3.27
C MET A 296 -4.73 10.14 -2.23
N HIS A 297 -3.84 11.07 -2.58
CA HIS A 297 -2.71 11.46 -1.73
C HIS A 297 -3.11 12.36 -0.57
N ASP A 298 -4.24 13.05 -0.69
CA ASP A 298 -4.78 13.86 0.41
C ASP A 298 -5.51 12.97 1.41
N ALA A 299 -5.16 13.11 2.70
CA ALA A 299 -5.73 12.30 3.77
C ALA A 299 -7.26 12.44 3.90
N THR A 300 -7.84 13.53 3.38
CA THR A 300 -9.29 13.75 3.44
C THR A 300 -10.06 13.02 2.35
N THR A 301 -9.41 12.63 1.25
CA THR A 301 -10.08 11.96 0.11
C THR A 301 -10.83 10.70 0.54
N ASN A 302 -10.28 9.91 1.45
CA ASN A 302 -10.92 8.70 1.95
C ASN A 302 -12.13 8.94 2.88
N ARG A 303 -12.47 10.19 3.22
CA ARG A 303 -13.77 10.51 3.83
C ARG A 303 -14.93 10.34 2.86
N LEU A 304 -14.66 10.31 1.56
CA LEU A 304 -15.67 10.14 0.51
C LEU A 304 -15.88 8.68 0.09
N THR A 305 -14.87 7.83 0.25
CA THR A 305 -14.84 6.48 -0.32
C THR A 305 -15.88 5.54 0.28
N ASP A 306 -16.38 4.61 -0.56
CA ASP A 306 -17.37 3.62 -0.16
C ASP A 306 -16.70 2.46 0.59
N PRO A 307 -17.20 2.06 1.79
CA PRO A 307 -16.65 0.94 2.56
C PRO A 307 -17.04 -0.45 2.01
N ALA A 308 -17.31 -0.57 0.73
CA ALA A 308 -17.53 -1.85 0.08
C ALA A 308 -16.21 -2.57 -0.19
N PHE A 309 -16.26 -3.90 -0.17
CA PHE A 309 -15.11 -4.77 -0.41
C PHE A 309 -15.42 -5.76 -1.53
N ASP A 310 -14.41 -6.07 -2.33
CA ASP A 310 -14.50 -7.19 -3.25
C ASP A 310 -14.61 -8.51 -2.46
N PRO A 311 -15.60 -9.35 -2.75
CA PRO A 311 -15.87 -10.54 -1.94
C PRO A 311 -14.78 -11.62 -2.01
N GLN A 312 -13.95 -11.61 -3.05
CA GLN A 312 -12.87 -12.59 -3.24
C GLN A 312 -11.52 -12.08 -2.78
N SER A 313 -11.12 -10.91 -3.29
CA SER A 313 -9.82 -10.32 -2.98
C SER A 313 -9.82 -9.53 -1.68
N ARG A 314 -10.99 -9.20 -1.14
CA ARG A 314 -11.20 -8.32 0.02
C ARG A 314 -10.61 -6.92 -0.18
N GLN A 315 -10.39 -6.53 -1.44
CA GLN A 315 -9.90 -5.21 -1.79
C GLN A 315 -10.98 -4.15 -1.56
N PRO A 316 -10.68 -3.08 -0.81
CA PRO A 316 -11.62 -1.96 -0.64
C PRO A 316 -11.94 -1.22 -1.94
N ALA A 317 -13.14 -0.69 -2.05
CA ALA A 317 -13.61 0.08 -3.20
C ALA A 317 -13.05 1.52 -3.23
N TYR A 318 -11.73 1.67 -3.22
CA TYR A 318 -11.06 2.97 -3.23
C TYR A 318 -11.32 3.79 -4.49
N LYS A 319 -11.60 3.13 -5.61
CA LYS A 319 -11.47 3.73 -6.94
C LYS A 319 -12.70 4.52 -7.38
N SER A 320 -13.87 4.27 -6.78
CA SER A 320 -15.09 4.93 -7.20
C SER A 320 -16.14 5.04 -6.09
N CYS A 321 -16.88 6.16 -6.07
CA CYS A 321 -18.10 6.32 -5.30
C CYS A 321 -18.94 7.45 -5.91
N ALA A 322 -20.21 7.57 -5.51
CA ALA A 322 -21.11 8.60 -5.98
C ALA A 322 -20.95 9.89 -5.15
N VAL A 323 -20.82 11.04 -5.84
CA VAL A 323 -20.64 12.35 -5.22
C VAL A 323 -21.49 13.43 -5.86
N ARG A 324 -21.62 14.55 -5.15
CA ARG A 324 -22.09 15.82 -5.68
C ARG A 324 -21.06 16.92 -5.43
N ILE A 325 -21.05 17.93 -6.27
CA ILE A 325 -20.22 19.14 -6.10
C ILE A 325 -21.10 20.34 -5.92
N ARG A 326 -20.71 21.23 -5.01
CA ARG A 326 -21.37 22.51 -4.76
C ARG A 326 -20.34 23.62 -4.68
N PRO A 327 -20.61 24.82 -5.21
CA PRO A 327 -19.83 26.01 -4.91
C PRO A 327 -19.78 26.24 -3.39
N THR A 328 -18.65 26.68 -2.88
CA THR A 328 -18.48 27.00 -1.45
C THR A 328 -18.36 28.50 -1.29
N ALA A 329 -19.38 29.16 -0.71
CA ALA A 329 -19.41 30.60 -0.55
C ALA A 329 -18.44 31.11 0.54
N GLU A 330 -18.19 30.31 1.59
CA GLU A 330 -17.31 30.67 2.69
C GLU A 330 -16.24 29.59 2.88
N TRP A 331 -15.00 30.03 2.83
CA TRP A 331 -13.82 29.22 3.11
C TRP A 331 -13.13 29.75 4.36
N GLU A 332 -13.53 29.28 5.52
CA GLU A 332 -12.68 29.42 6.68
C GLU A 332 -11.46 28.54 6.50
N ALA A 333 -10.26 29.13 6.48
CA ALA A 333 -9.01 28.41 6.47
C ALA A 333 -9.01 27.51 7.71
N ALA A 334 -8.84 26.20 7.51
CA ALA A 334 -8.55 25.32 8.63
C ALA A 334 -7.22 25.78 9.23
N SER A 335 -7.29 26.30 10.44
CA SER A 335 -6.16 26.67 11.29
C SER A 335 -5.33 25.42 11.65
#